data_ac5f97b5bbaea4847b6443a95fd26496
#
_entry.id   ac5f97b5bbaea4847b6443a95fd26496
#
_cell.length_a   1.000
_cell.length_b   1.000
_cell.length_c   1.000
_cell.angle_alpha   90.00
_cell.angle_beta   90.00
_cell.angle_gamma   90.00
#
_symmetry.space_group_name_H-M   'P 1'
#
loop_
_entity.id
_entity.type
_entity.pdbx_description
1 polymer ?
#
loop_
_entity_poly.entity_id
_entity_poly.type
_entity_poly.pdbx_seq_one_letter_code
_entity_poly.pdbx_strand_id
1 'polypeptide(L)'
;MLDPAEWGEFVVLKPTDIGSSSQGDGIGLMRTARVKYRAREDYPDGHPGRLGPMMVQRFIDTGPHITAYRVLTLFGRPLYCQMVRAVQPRPDLTAENAVIEAATVASQATARDRLLVYEADVIAAAAAAYRALPEAPLQGCDIIREADTDRVYVLEVNPGGNTWHFSSSFLAGQRAELGPQFERQRRLQLDAFGTAAHVLAERTLAEAE
;
A
#
# COMPACT_ATOMS: atom_id res chain seq x y z
N MET A 1 14.26 5.76 -23.05
CA MET A 1 12.85 6.15 -22.87
C MET A 1 12.06 4.88 -22.60
N LEU A 2 11.10 4.90 -21.69
CA LEU A 2 10.23 3.76 -21.47
C LEU A 2 9.22 3.65 -22.61
N ASP A 3 8.84 2.43 -22.99
CA ASP A 3 7.84 2.18 -24.04
C ASP A 3 6.44 2.14 -23.43
N PRO A 4 5.52 3.04 -23.83
CA PRO A 4 4.13 3.00 -23.35
C PRO A 4 3.40 1.70 -23.70
N ALA A 5 3.79 0.98 -24.74
CA ALA A 5 3.19 -0.31 -25.09
C ALA A 5 3.49 -1.39 -24.02
N GLU A 6 4.64 -1.30 -23.37
CA GLU A 6 5.06 -2.21 -22.29
C GLU A 6 4.59 -1.72 -20.92
N TRP A 7 4.75 -0.42 -20.64
CA TRP A 7 4.58 0.16 -19.31
C TRP A 7 3.19 0.76 -19.07
N GLY A 8 2.36 0.88 -20.08
CA GLY A 8 1.10 1.60 -20.04
C GLY A 8 1.31 3.10 -20.27
N GLU A 9 0.21 3.87 -20.33
CA GLU A 9 0.25 5.31 -20.59
C GLU A 9 0.92 6.08 -19.45
N PHE A 10 0.79 5.60 -18.21
CA PHE A 10 1.29 6.24 -17.00
C PHE A 10 2.15 5.30 -16.18
N VAL A 11 3.10 5.90 -15.46
CA VAL A 11 3.94 5.23 -14.47
C VAL A 11 3.98 6.05 -13.18
N VAL A 12 4.24 5.36 -12.08
CA VAL A 12 4.51 5.96 -10.78
C VAL A 12 6.01 5.96 -10.53
N LEU A 13 6.55 7.11 -10.18
CA LEU A 13 7.93 7.27 -9.73
C LEU A 13 7.95 7.23 -8.20
N LYS A 14 8.83 6.41 -7.64
CA LYS A 14 9.00 6.24 -6.19
C LYS A 14 10.47 6.32 -5.80
N PRO A 15 10.83 6.99 -4.69
CA PRO A 15 12.17 6.87 -4.13
C PRO A 15 12.37 5.45 -3.55
N THR A 16 13.59 4.89 -3.71
CA THR A 16 13.89 3.53 -3.23
C THR A 16 14.46 3.50 -1.80
N ASP A 17 15.15 4.55 -1.37
CA ASP A 17 16.00 4.54 -0.18
C ASP A 17 15.55 5.47 0.94
N ILE A 18 14.34 6.02 0.89
CA ILE A 18 13.93 7.01 1.87
C ILE A 18 12.93 6.40 2.84
N GLY A 19 13.31 6.31 4.11
CA GLY A 19 12.43 5.89 5.20
C GLY A 19 11.15 6.74 5.37
N SER A 20 11.04 7.85 4.63
CA SER A 20 9.87 8.72 4.56
C SER A 20 8.88 8.36 3.43
N SER A 21 9.22 7.46 2.52
CA SER A 21 8.31 7.02 1.44
C SER A 21 7.02 6.39 1.97
N SER A 22 7.02 5.97 3.24
CA SER A 22 5.85 5.45 3.94
C SER A 22 4.67 6.45 4.02
N GLN A 23 4.90 7.74 3.79
CA GLN A 23 3.87 8.78 3.79
C GLN A 23 3.49 9.27 2.40
N GLY A 24 4.12 8.75 1.35
CA GLY A 24 3.88 9.13 -0.04
C GLY A 24 4.76 10.29 -0.53
N ASP A 25 5.72 10.74 0.28
CA ASP A 25 6.64 11.81 -0.11
C ASP A 25 7.51 11.38 -1.29
N GLY A 26 7.55 12.21 -2.33
CA GLY A 26 8.32 11.94 -3.54
C GLY A 26 7.72 10.90 -4.48
N ILE A 27 6.50 10.42 -4.20
CA ILE A 27 5.76 9.56 -5.13
C ILE A 27 5.00 10.45 -6.11
N GLY A 28 5.29 10.31 -7.40
CA GLY A 28 4.67 11.11 -8.45
C GLY A 28 4.09 10.26 -9.57
N LEU A 29 3.03 10.76 -10.21
CA LEU A 29 2.45 10.20 -11.43
C LEU A 29 3.03 10.93 -12.65
N MET A 30 3.41 10.17 -13.68
CA MET A 30 3.98 10.75 -14.89
C MET A 30 3.54 9.95 -16.13
N ARG A 31 3.32 10.63 -17.26
CA ARG A 31 3.12 9.93 -18.53
C ARG A 31 4.41 9.19 -18.91
N THR A 32 4.29 7.94 -19.29
CA THR A 32 5.41 7.05 -19.61
C THR A 32 6.35 7.66 -20.66
N ALA A 33 5.80 8.27 -21.71
CA ALA A 33 6.57 8.91 -22.78
C ALA A 33 7.42 10.11 -22.29
N ARG A 34 7.15 10.65 -21.11
CA ARG A 34 7.91 11.78 -20.54
C ARG A 34 9.02 11.33 -19.59
N VAL A 35 9.06 10.06 -19.21
CA VAL A 35 10.11 9.54 -18.33
C VAL A 35 11.43 9.50 -19.05
N LYS A 36 12.39 10.22 -18.51
CA LYS A 36 13.78 10.26 -19.01
C LYS A 36 14.72 9.94 -17.88
N TYR A 37 15.85 9.33 -18.21
CA TYR A 37 16.96 9.25 -17.27
C TYR A 37 17.34 10.66 -16.81
N ARG A 38 17.53 10.82 -15.52
CA ARG A 38 18.01 12.05 -14.89
C ARG A 38 19.14 11.69 -13.94
N ALA A 39 20.27 12.33 -14.07
CA ALA A 39 21.36 12.18 -13.12
C ALA A 39 21.00 12.81 -11.77
N ARG A 40 21.64 12.38 -10.68
CA ARG A 40 21.31 12.88 -9.33
C ARG A 40 21.43 14.39 -9.20
N GLU A 41 22.46 14.94 -9.78
CA GLU A 41 22.77 16.38 -9.84
C GLU A 41 21.73 17.22 -10.56
N ASP A 42 20.97 16.61 -11.46
CA ASP A 42 19.91 17.27 -12.23
C ASP A 42 18.58 17.42 -11.47
N TYR A 43 18.48 16.78 -10.31
CA TYR A 43 17.30 16.95 -9.46
C TYR A 43 17.43 18.21 -8.60
N PRO A 44 16.33 18.94 -8.34
CA PRO A 44 16.31 20.07 -7.42
C PRO A 44 16.80 19.69 -6.01
N ASP A 45 17.33 20.66 -5.27
CA ASP A 45 17.68 20.47 -3.87
C ASP A 45 16.45 20.01 -3.07
N GLY A 46 16.65 19.01 -2.22
CA GLY A 46 15.58 18.39 -1.43
C GLY A 46 14.72 17.37 -2.19
N HIS A 47 14.89 17.21 -3.50
CA HIS A 47 14.17 16.18 -4.25
C HIS A 47 14.70 14.78 -3.90
N PRO A 48 13.83 13.76 -3.65
CA PRO A 48 14.25 12.41 -3.31
C PRO A 48 15.24 11.78 -4.31
N GLY A 49 15.10 12.05 -5.60
CA GLY A 49 16.02 11.57 -6.64
C GLY A 49 17.45 12.08 -6.53
N ARG A 50 17.67 13.16 -5.75
CA ARG A 50 19.02 13.65 -5.42
C ARG A 50 19.67 12.84 -4.30
N LEU A 51 18.85 12.26 -3.41
CA LEU A 51 19.32 11.49 -2.26
C LEU A 51 19.56 10.03 -2.62
N GLY A 52 18.75 9.44 -3.49
CA GLY A 52 18.83 8.04 -3.86
C GLY A 52 18.22 7.72 -5.22
N PRO A 53 18.30 6.45 -5.66
CA PRO A 53 17.69 6.02 -6.91
C PRO A 53 16.16 6.18 -6.86
N MET A 54 15.56 6.42 -8.02
CA MET A 54 14.11 6.41 -8.21
C MET A 54 13.69 5.10 -8.89
N MET A 55 12.67 4.46 -8.37
CA MET A 55 12.04 3.30 -8.98
C MET A 55 10.88 3.75 -9.86
N VAL A 56 10.74 3.12 -11.02
CA VAL A 56 9.57 3.26 -11.89
C VAL A 56 8.66 2.05 -11.67
N GLN A 57 7.39 2.31 -11.45
CA GLN A 57 6.36 1.28 -11.30
C GLN A 57 5.23 1.56 -12.28
N ARG A 58 4.70 0.51 -12.90
CA ARG A 58 3.49 0.64 -13.74
C ARG A 58 2.35 1.23 -12.91
N PHE A 59 1.68 2.23 -13.45
CA PHE A 59 0.48 2.77 -12.81
C PHE A 59 -0.70 1.82 -13.01
N ILE A 60 -1.38 1.51 -11.93
CA ILE A 60 -2.65 0.77 -11.94
C ILE A 60 -3.74 1.76 -11.50
N ASP A 61 -4.69 2.01 -12.37
CA ASP A 61 -5.77 2.95 -12.09
C ASP A 61 -6.79 2.31 -11.15
N THR A 62 -6.96 2.91 -9.98
CA THR A 62 -7.95 2.49 -8.97
C THR A 62 -9.25 3.31 -9.06
N GLY A 63 -9.44 4.08 -10.14
CA GLY A 63 -10.53 5.01 -10.34
C GLY A 63 -10.22 6.43 -9.86
N PRO A 64 -11.21 7.34 -9.94
CA PRO A 64 -11.00 8.74 -9.61
C PRO A 64 -10.60 8.96 -8.14
N HIS A 65 -11.11 8.18 -7.22
CA HIS A 65 -10.70 8.21 -5.82
C HIS A 65 -9.65 7.13 -5.56
N ILE A 66 -8.41 7.56 -5.29
CA ILE A 66 -7.31 6.63 -5.01
C ILE A 66 -7.73 5.69 -3.89
N THR A 67 -7.75 4.41 -4.17
CA THR A 67 -8.20 3.36 -3.25
C THR A 67 -7.13 2.29 -3.09
N ALA A 68 -6.85 1.93 -1.86
CA ALA A 68 -5.95 0.84 -1.52
C ALA A 68 -6.53 0.01 -0.37
N TYR A 69 -6.07 -1.21 -0.24
CA TYR A 69 -6.43 -2.12 0.84
C TYR A 69 -5.18 -2.43 1.66
N ARG A 70 -5.34 -2.46 2.97
CA ARG A 70 -4.35 -3.00 3.90
C ARG A 70 -4.90 -4.28 4.50
N VAL A 71 -4.24 -5.40 4.21
CA VAL A 71 -4.53 -6.69 4.84
C VAL A 71 -3.37 -7.04 5.77
N LEU A 72 -3.66 -7.24 7.04
CA LEU A 72 -2.70 -7.79 7.98
C LEU A 72 -2.86 -9.30 8.02
N THR A 73 -1.77 -10.02 7.85
CA THR A 73 -1.72 -11.48 7.98
C THR A 73 -0.67 -11.91 8.98
N LEU A 74 -0.94 -13.01 9.69
CA LEU A 74 0.03 -13.73 10.50
C LEU A 74 0.12 -15.15 9.96
N PHE A 75 1.29 -15.56 9.48
CA PHE A 75 1.53 -16.83 8.77
C PHE A 75 0.49 -17.07 7.65
N GLY A 76 0.15 -15.99 6.92
CA GLY A 76 -0.83 -16.01 5.84
C GLY A 76 -2.30 -16.03 6.26
N ARG A 77 -2.60 -16.14 7.56
CA ARG A 77 -3.97 -16.03 8.08
C ARG A 77 -4.35 -14.55 8.23
N PRO A 78 -5.46 -14.09 7.65
CA PRO A 78 -5.85 -12.69 7.73
C PRO A 78 -6.35 -12.34 9.13
N LEU A 79 -5.90 -11.19 9.63
CA LEU A 79 -6.32 -10.65 10.93
C LEU A 79 -7.29 -9.48 10.79
N TYR A 80 -7.15 -8.68 9.72
CA TYR A 80 -8.13 -7.69 9.28
C TYR A 80 -7.90 -7.32 7.81
N CYS A 81 -8.94 -6.79 7.20
CA CYS A 81 -8.89 -6.15 5.89
C CYS A 81 -9.53 -4.76 5.97
N GLN A 82 -8.77 -3.74 5.63
CA GLN A 82 -9.19 -2.34 5.66
C GLN A 82 -9.00 -1.71 4.29
N MET A 83 -10.04 -1.07 3.78
CA MET A 83 -9.97 -0.19 2.62
C MET A 83 -9.64 1.22 3.08
N VAL A 84 -8.76 1.89 2.35
CA VAL A 84 -8.41 3.30 2.49
C VAL A 84 -8.70 3.98 1.17
N ARG A 85 -9.56 4.98 1.18
CA ARG A 85 -10.01 5.70 -0.01
C ARG A 85 -9.79 7.19 0.16
N ALA A 86 -9.17 7.85 -0.81
CA ALA A 86 -9.03 9.31 -0.82
C ALA A 86 -10.41 9.97 -0.94
N VAL A 87 -10.67 10.97 -0.09
CA VAL A 87 -11.94 11.74 -0.12
C VAL A 87 -12.01 12.60 -1.39
N GLN A 88 -10.89 13.22 -1.77
CA GLN A 88 -10.81 14.02 -2.97
C GLN A 88 -10.39 13.15 -4.16
N PRO A 89 -11.00 13.33 -5.34
CA PRO A 89 -10.58 12.63 -6.53
C PRO A 89 -9.20 13.14 -6.99
N ARG A 90 -8.43 12.26 -7.64
CA ARG A 90 -7.25 12.67 -8.38
C ARG A 90 -7.66 13.52 -9.59
N PRO A 91 -6.76 14.32 -10.17
CA PRO A 91 -6.99 14.94 -11.45
C PRO A 91 -7.34 13.91 -12.54
N ASP A 92 -8.12 14.34 -13.52
CA ASP A 92 -8.39 13.52 -14.71
C ASP A 92 -7.06 13.18 -15.41
N LEU A 93 -6.93 11.94 -15.88
CA LEU A 93 -5.72 11.49 -16.60
C LEU A 93 -5.55 12.16 -17.96
N THR A 94 -6.59 12.81 -18.49
CA THR A 94 -6.52 13.65 -19.69
C THR A 94 -6.00 15.07 -19.42
N ALA A 95 -5.86 15.47 -18.15
CA ALA A 95 -5.38 16.78 -17.77
C ALA A 95 -3.95 17.06 -18.29
N GLU A 96 -3.54 18.32 -18.25
CA GLU A 96 -2.18 18.73 -18.63
C GLU A 96 -1.13 18.05 -17.72
N ASN A 97 0.05 17.81 -18.30
CA ASN A 97 1.13 17.11 -17.60
C ASN A 97 1.52 17.74 -16.27
N ALA A 98 1.55 19.08 -16.18
CA ALA A 98 1.89 19.78 -14.95
C ALA A 98 0.88 19.49 -13.81
N VAL A 99 -0.40 19.34 -14.15
CA VAL A 99 -1.46 19.00 -13.20
C VAL A 99 -1.31 17.55 -12.73
N ILE A 100 -1.04 16.62 -13.65
CA ILE A 100 -0.84 15.19 -13.35
C ILE A 100 0.41 15.00 -12.48
N GLU A 101 1.53 15.63 -12.87
CA GLU A 101 2.83 15.49 -12.18
C GLU A 101 2.84 16.14 -10.79
N ALA A 102 1.95 17.13 -10.54
CA ALA A 102 1.75 17.73 -9.23
C ALA A 102 0.80 16.92 -8.33
N ALA A 103 0.06 15.94 -8.89
CA ALA A 103 -0.90 15.16 -8.14
C ALA A 103 -0.23 14.09 -7.30
N THR A 104 -0.75 13.90 -6.08
CA THR A 104 -0.36 12.73 -5.29
C THR A 104 -1.13 11.49 -5.77
N VAL A 105 -0.44 10.35 -5.80
CA VAL A 105 -1.04 9.02 -6.01
C VAL A 105 -0.97 8.15 -4.75
N ALA A 106 -0.49 8.73 -3.63
CA ALA A 106 -0.45 8.05 -2.36
C ALA A 106 -1.70 8.38 -1.55
N SER A 107 -2.49 7.39 -1.19
CA SER A 107 -3.70 7.56 -0.39
C SER A 107 -3.42 8.19 0.99
N GLN A 108 -2.18 8.20 1.45
CA GLN A 108 -1.79 8.75 2.74
C GLN A 108 -1.58 10.26 2.74
N ALA A 109 -1.36 10.89 1.59
CA ALA A 109 -1.07 12.31 1.48
C ALA A 109 -2.32 13.22 1.49
N THR A 110 -3.53 12.65 1.45
CA THR A 110 -4.80 13.40 1.44
C THR A 110 -5.75 12.92 2.53
N ALA A 111 -6.81 13.71 2.80
CA ALA A 111 -7.93 13.25 3.62
C ALA A 111 -8.52 11.96 3.05
N ARG A 112 -8.81 10.99 3.91
CA ARG A 112 -9.18 9.64 3.52
C ARG A 112 -10.24 9.04 4.41
N ASP A 113 -11.09 8.22 3.81
CA ASP A 113 -11.99 7.32 4.52
C ASP A 113 -11.29 6.00 4.79
N ARG A 114 -11.59 5.40 5.93
CA ARG A 114 -11.11 4.07 6.33
C ARG A 114 -12.32 3.20 6.65
N LEU A 115 -12.45 2.10 5.94
CA LEU A 115 -13.54 1.15 6.11
C LEU A 115 -13.00 -0.26 6.32
N LEU A 116 -13.55 -0.97 7.27
CA LEU A 116 -13.32 -2.41 7.38
C LEU A 116 -14.20 -3.12 6.35
N VAL A 117 -13.58 -3.91 5.48
CA VAL A 117 -14.25 -4.56 4.35
C VAL A 117 -13.89 -6.06 4.30
N TYR A 118 -14.77 -6.86 3.74
CA TYR A 118 -14.50 -8.27 3.46
C TYR A 118 -14.47 -8.48 1.95
N GLU A 119 -13.26 -8.40 1.38
CA GLU A 119 -12.99 -8.61 -0.05
C GLU A 119 -12.20 -9.92 -0.20
N ALA A 120 -12.88 -10.98 -0.62
CA ALA A 120 -12.32 -12.32 -0.61
C ALA A 120 -11.06 -12.48 -1.48
N ASP A 121 -11.05 -11.85 -2.65
CA ASP A 121 -9.92 -11.86 -3.58
C ASP A 121 -8.73 -11.02 -3.09
N VAL A 122 -8.98 -9.88 -2.44
CA VAL A 122 -7.95 -9.06 -1.77
C VAL A 122 -7.31 -9.85 -0.62
N ILE A 123 -8.12 -10.53 0.19
CA ILE A 123 -7.65 -11.39 1.27
C ILE A 123 -6.83 -12.58 0.71
N ALA A 124 -7.32 -13.18 -0.38
CA ALA A 124 -6.60 -14.28 -1.05
C ALA A 124 -5.25 -13.82 -1.63
N ALA A 125 -5.17 -12.58 -2.16
CA ALA A 125 -3.92 -12.00 -2.65
C ALA A 125 -2.91 -11.81 -1.51
N ALA A 126 -3.34 -11.36 -0.32
CA ALA A 126 -2.46 -11.26 0.85
C ALA A 126 -1.96 -12.63 1.32
N ALA A 127 -2.82 -13.65 1.33
CA ALA A 127 -2.41 -15.02 1.64
C ALA A 127 -1.43 -15.59 0.59
N ALA A 128 -1.59 -15.22 -0.69
CA ALA A 128 -0.65 -15.56 -1.75
C ALA A 128 0.72 -14.87 -1.55
N ALA A 129 0.72 -13.61 -1.11
CA ALA A 129 1.96 -12.88 -0.78
C ALA A 129 2.75 -13.60 0.32
N TYR A 130 2.09 -14.12 1.35
CA TYR A 130 2.76 -14.92 2.38
C TYR A 130 3.38 -16.21 1.81
N ARG A 131 2.70 -16.90 0.89
CA ARG A 131 3.28 -18.11 0.26
C ARG A 131 4.54 -17.79 -0.55
N ALA A 132 4.65 -16.59 -1.09
CA ALA A 132 5.82 -16.12 -1.82
C ALA A 132 6.96 -15.62 -0.91
N LEU A 133 6.64 -15.18 0.31
CA LEU A 133 7.58 -14.61 1.30
C LEU A 133 7.34 -15.22 2.69
N PRO A 134 7.49 -16.55 2.85
CA PRO A 134 7.11 -17.25 4.10
C PRO A 134 8.04 -16.93 5.28
N GLU A 135 9.23 -16.41 5.03
CA GLU A 135 10.19 -15.95 6.04
C GLU A 135 9.74 -14.72 6.82
N ALA A 136 8.74 -13.99 6.33
CA ALA A 136 8.12 -12.87 7.03
C ALA A 136 6.76 -13.30 7.60
N PRO A 137 6.68 -13.80 8.84
CA PRO A 137 5.44 -14.37 9.39
C PRO A 137 4.33 -13.32 9.58
N LEU A 138 4.68 -12.09 9.93
CA LEU A 138 3.75 -10.97 10.08
C LEU A 138 3.90 -10.04 8.87
N GLN A 139 2.85 -9.93 8.08
CA GLN A 139 2.85 -9.13 6.86
C GLN A 139 1.67 -8.15 6.82
N GLY A 140 1.96 -6.87 6.57
CA GLY A 140 0.98 -5.88 6.17
C GLY A 140 1.03 -5.70 4.65
N CYS A 141 0.10 -6.31 3.94
CA CYS A 141 0.05 -6.22 2.48
C CYS A 141 -0.72 -4.98 2.06
N ASP A 142 -0.10 -4.15 1.23
CA ASP A 142 -0.76 -3.06 0.53
C ASP A 142 -1.19 -3.56 -0.85
N ILE A 143 -2.49 -3.51 -1.09
CA ILE A 143 -3.14 -4.13 -2.26
C ILE A 143 -4.02 -3.09 -2.92
N ILE A 144 -4.07 -3.11 -4.24
CA ILE A 144 -4.97 -2.28 -5.03
C ILE A 144 -5.79 -3.13 -5.99
N ARG A 145 -6.94 -2.57 -6.39
CA ARG A 145 -7.81 -3.13 -7.42
C ARG A 145 -7.85 -2.19 -8.60
N GLU A 146 -7.57 -2.70 -9.79
CA GLU A 146 -7.71 -1.97 -11.05
C GLU A 146 -9.19 -1.74 -11.35
N ALA A 147 -9.58 -0.49 -11.62
CA ALA A 147 -10.99 -0.13 -11.75
C ALA A 147 -11.69 -0.76 -12.97
N ASP A 148 -10.97 -0.89 -14.08
CA ASP A 148 -11.57 -1.36 -15.34
C ASP A 148 -11.66 -2.89 -15.44
N THR A 149 -10.78 -3.61 -14.77
CA THR A 149 -10.64 -5.07 -14.91
C THR A 149 -10.97 -5.84 -13.64
N ASP A 150 -11.17 -5.16 -12.51
CA ASP A 150 -11.29 -5.73 -11.17
C ASP A 150 -10.07 -6.58 -10.72
N ARG A 151 -8.97 -6.55 -11.47
CA ARG A 151 -7.76 -7.29 -11.11
C ARG A 151 -7.13 -6.72 -9.85
N VAL A 152 -6.69 -7.62 -8.99
CA VAL A 152 -6.06 -7.28 -7.71
C VAL A 152 -4.54 -7.41 -7.84
N TYR A 153 -3.81 -6.42 -7.33
CA TYR A 153 -2.35 -6.36 -7.35
C TYR A 153 -1.79 -6.10 -5.96
N VAL A 154 -0.80 -6.88 -5.54
CA VAL A 154 -0.01 -6.58 -4.35
C VAL A 154 1.01 -5.51 -4.71
N LEU A 155 0.95 -4.35 -4.07
CA LEU A 155 1.89 -3.25 -4.27
C LEU A 155 3.14 -3.42 -3.44
N GLU A 156 2.95 -3.81 -2.18
CA GLU A 156 3.99 -3.81 -1.18
C GLU A 156 3.65 -4.79 -0.06
N VAL A 157 4.68 -5.44 0.46
CA VAL A 157 4.59 -6.27 1.68
C VAL A 157 5.46 -5.63 2.74
N ASN A 158 4.85 -5.23 3.84
CA ASN A 158 5.51 -4.60 4.99
C ASN A 158 5.69 -5.66 6.09
N PRO A 159 6.89 -6.20 6.30
CA PRO A 159 7.17 -7.09 7.42
C PRO A 159 7.44 -6.29 8.70
N GLY A 160 7.17 -6.90 9.85
CA GLY A 160 7.67 -6.42 11.13
C GLY A 160 6.70 -5.63 12.00
N GLY A 161 7.23 -5.12 13.13
CA GLY A 161 6.46 -4.65 14.26
C GLY A 161 5.52 -3.46 14.02
N ASN A 162 5.89 -2.52 13.17
CA ASN A 162 5.03 -1.37 12.83
C ASN A 162 3.78 -1.78 12.04
N THR A 163 3.79 -2.96 11.44
CA THR A 163 2.65 -3.54 10.74
C THR A 163 1.56 -4.02 11.71
N TRP A 164 1.91 -4.33 12.96
CA TRP A 164 0.98 -4.74 14.01
C TRP A 164 0.17 -3.54 14.53
N HIS A 165 -0.91 -3.22 13.84
CA HIS A 165 -1.74 -2.05 14.13
C HIS A 165 -2.70 -2.21 15.32
N PHE A 166 -2.57 -3.26 16.12
CA PHE A 166 -3.39 -3.44 17.33
C PHE A 166 -2.77 -2.83 18.59
N SER A 167 -1.44 -2.62 18.61
CA SER A 167 -0.74 -2.02 19.75
C SER A 167 0.50 -1.20 19.38
N SER A 168 0.78 -1.01 18.09
CA SER A 168 1.90 -0.16 17.63
C SER A 168 1.64 1.33 17.90
N SER A 169 2.68 2.16 17.80
CA SER A 169 2.57 3.60 17.93
C SER A 169 1.59 4.25 16.94
N PHE A 170 1.40 3.63 15.76
CA PHE A 170 0.40 4.06 14.77
C PHE A 170 -1.04 3.94 15.28
N LEU A 171 -1.30 3.04 16.24
CA LEU A 171 -2.63 2.87 16.81
C LEU A 171 -3.09 4.14 17.54
N ALA A 172 -2.20 4.86 18.22
CA ALA A 172 -2.57 6.08 18.94
C ALA A 172 -3.13 7.15 17.99
N GLY A 173 -2.47 7.37 16.84
CA GLY A 173 -2.96 8.27 15.80
C GLY A 173 -4.30 7.83 15.21
N GLN A 174 -4.42 6.55 14.85
CA GLN A 174 -5.65 5.99 14.31
C GLN A 174 -6.81 6.02 15.31
N ARG A 175 -6.55 5.79 16.60
CA ARG A 175 -7.57 5.90 17.66
C ARG A 175 -8.08 7.33 17.82
N ALA A 176 -7.18 8.32 17.72
CA ALA A 176 -7.57 9.72 17.76
C ALA A 176 -8.42 10.12 16.54
N GLU A 177 -8.08 9.58 15.36
CA GLU A 177 -8.79 9.86 14.09
C GLU A 177 -10.15 9.13 14.01
N LEU A 178 -10.18 7.82 14.32
CA LEU A 178 -11.30 6.94 14.03
C LEU A 178 -12.11 6.50 15.26
N GLY A 179 -11.58 6.77 16.44
CA GLY A 179 -12.19 6.42 17.71
C GLY A 179 -12.02 4.94 18.13
N PRO A 180 -12.37 4.64 19.40
CA PRO A 180 -12.19 3.31 19.98
C PRO A 180 -13.10 2.24 19.37
N GLN A 181 -14.24 2.65 18.80
CA GLN A 181 -15.19 1.76 18.14
C GLN A 181 -14.56 1.07 16.91
N PHE A 182 -13.83 1.84 16.09
CA PHE A 182 -13.15 1.30 14.91
C PHE A 182 -12.08 0.28 15.29
N GLU A 183 -11.30 0.56 16.36
CA GLU A 183 -10.32 -0.38 16.89
C GLU A 183 -10.97 -1.70 17.32
N ARG A 184 -12.08 -1.62 18.06
CA ARG A 184 -12.84 -2.80 18.48
C ARG A 184 -13.35 -3.61 17.28
N GLN A 185 -13.94 -2.95 16.29
CA GLN A 185 -14.43 -3.59 15.06
C GLN A 185 -13.31 -4.28 14.29
N ARG A 186 -12.12 -3.64 14.18
CA ARG A 186 -10.95 -4.25 13.55
C ARG A 186 -10.51 -5.55 14.22
N ARG A 187 -10.53 -5.60 15.56
CA ARG A 187 -10.20 -6.82 16.30
C ARG A 187 -11.21 -7.95 16.07
N LEU A 188 -12.47 -7.58 15.95
CA LEU A 188 -13.57 -8.54 15.81
C LEU A 188 -13.81 -8.97 14.36
N GLN A 189 -13.36 -8.21 13.38
CA GLN A 189 -13.67 -8.44 11.97
C GLN A 189 -13.35 -9.87 11.51
N LEU A 190 -12.19 -10.38 11.85
CA LEU A 190 -11.70 -11.73 11.52
C LEU A 190 -11.18 -12.45 12.78
N ASP A 191 -11.73 -12.11 13.93
CA ASP A 191 -11.26 -12.63 15.23
C ASP A 191 -9.74 -12.57 15.35
N ALA A 192 -9.17 -11.38 15.19
CA ALA A 192 -7.73 -11.18 15.03
C ALA A 192 -6.88 -11.87 16.12
N PHE A 193 -7.30 -11.79 17.38
CA PHE A 193 -6.54 -12.37 18.50
C PHE A 193 -6.74 -13.88 18.65
N GLY A 194 -7.96 -14.37 18.42
CA GLY A 194 -8.23 -15.81 18.37
C GLY A 194 -7.47 -16.47 17.22
N THR A 195 -7.54 -15.87 16.02
CA THR A 195 -6.77 -16.33 14.85
C THR A 195 -5.27 -16.32 15.11
N ALA A 196 -4.72 -15.24 15.70
CA ALA A 196 -3.30 -15.15 16.01
C ALA A 196 -2.87 -16.21 17.03
N ALA A 197 -3.65 -16.39 18.13
CA ALA A 197 -3.35 -17.40 19.14
C ALA A 197 -3.38 -18.82 18.57
N HIS A 198 -4.36 -19.13 17.73
CA HIS A 198 -4.50 -20.44 17.09
C HIS A 198 -3.30 -20.74 16.18
N VAL A 199 -2.94 -19.81 15.30
CA VAL A 199 -1.81 -19.97 14.35
C VAL A 199 -0.48 -20.12 15.09
N LEU A 200 -0.25 -19.35 16.16
CA LEU A 200 0.97 -19.47 16.96
C LEU A 200 1.04 -20.83 17.65
N ALA A 201 -0.09 -21.31 18.21
CA ALA A 201 -0.13 -22.65 18.82
C ALA A 201 0.16 -23.75 17.79
N GLU A 202 -0.48 -23.72 16.61
CA GLU A 202 -0.23 -24.68 15.53
C GLU A 202 1.26 -24.70 15.12
N ARG A 203 1.88 -23.51 14.96
CA ARG A 203 3.29 -23.41 14.58
C ARG A 203 4.23 -23.91 15.66
N THR A 204 3.97 -23.56 16.91
CA THR A 204 4.80 -24.03 18.05
C THR A 204 4.77 -25.56 18.18
N LEU A 205 3.60 -26.17 17.98
CA LEU A 205 3.49 -27.63 18.02
C LEU A 205 4.25 -28.29 16.85
N ALA A 206 4.11 -27.72 15.64
CA ALA A 206 4.79 -28.26 14.46
C ALA A 206 6.34 -28.14 14.51
N GLU A 207 6.86 -27.16 15.25
CA GLU A 207 8.32 -26.98 15.42
C GLU A 207 8.88 -27.77 16.63
N ALA A 208 8.01 -28.33 17.48
CA ALA A 208 8.41 -29.13 18.64
C ALA A 208 8.57 -30.63 18.33
N GLU A 209 8.10 -31.06 17.16
CA GLU A 209 8.25 -32.43 16.63
C GLU A 209 9.54 -32.56 15.80
#